data_cf74070149149e8a550d87655ce5e6f0
#
_entry.id   cf74070149149e8a550d87655ce5e6f0
#
_cell.length_a   1.000
_cell.length_b   1.000
_cell.length_c   1.000
_cell.angle_alpha   90.00
_cell.angle_beta   90.00
_cell.angle_gamma   90.00
#
_symmetry.space_group_name_H-M   'P 1'
#
loop_
_entity.id
_entity.type
_entity.pdbx_description
1 polymer ?
#
loop_
_entity_poly.entity_id
_entity_poly.type
_entity_poly.pdbx_seq_one_letter_code
_entity_poly.pdbx_strand_id
1 'polypeptide(L)'
;MRECIKQRSTEEMMELILRVAAGEENVRAVWMSGSRANPDAPMDPWQDFDIVFQVRDVKPYWDNDAWIEERFGKPALMQKPESMNLIPPDGDGNYVYLMLFPDGNRIDLCITEKPYEESDEPALLLLDKAGAYSSEKGAMPKGTKAYWYVKKPTQKLFSDCCNEFHWCMNNVAKGIARDELSYAMKQ
;
A
#
# COMPACT_ATOMS: atom_id res chain seq x y z
N MET A 1 28.92 -20.89 -1.52
CA MET A 1 27.85 -20.74 -2.54
C MET A 1 26.64 -20.16 -1.84
N ARG A 2 26.13 -19.01 -2.28
CA ARG A 2 24.83 -18.53 -1.76
C ARG A 2 23.78 -19.43 -2.41
N GLU A 3 23.00 -20.15 -1.62
CA GLU A 3 21.82 -20.85 -2.12
C GLU A 3 20.92 -19.80 -2.80
N CYS A 4 20.57 -20.07 -4.05
CA CYS A 4 19.62 -19.24 -4.78
C CYS A 4 18.24 -19.52 -4.17
N ILE A 5 17.73 -18.59 -3.41
CA ILE A 5 16.38 -18.69 -2.82
C ILE A 5 15.40 -18.64 -3.98
N LYS A 6 14.61 -19.71 -4.14
CA LYS A 6 13.56 -19.75 -5.17
C LYS A 6 12.48 -18.75 -4.83
N GLN A 7 12.15 -17.85 -5.74
CA GLN A 7 11.02 -16.93 -5.60
C GLN A 7 9.70 -17.72 -5.54
N ARG A 8 8.86 -17.44 -4.56
CA ARG A 8 7.49 -17.96 -4.50
C ARG A 8 6.65 -17.33 -5.61
N SER A 9 5.77 -18.11 -6.20
CA SER A 9 4.86 -17.62 -7.23
C SER A 9 3.78 -16.70 -6.62
N THR A 10 3.04 -15.99 -7.49
CA THR A 10 1.88 -15.19 -7.07
C THR A 10 0.84 -16.03 -6.34
N GLU A 11 0.59 -17.24 -6.83
CA GLU A 11 -0.36 -18.19 -6.24
C GLU A 11 0.10 -18.65 -4.86
N GLU A 12 1.39 -18.99 -4.70
CA GLU A 12 1.98 -19.40 -3.42
C GLU A 12 1.91 -18.26 -2.39
N MET A 13 2.11 -17.01 -2.83
CA MET A 13 1.99 -15.84 -1.96
C MET A 13 0.54 -15.57 -1.55
N MET A 14 -0.41 -15.66 -2.49
CA MET A 14 -1.84 -15.49 -2.20
C MET A 14 -2.34 -16.59 -1.25
N GLU A 15 -1.92 -17.83 -1.47
CA GLU A 15 -2.26 -18.94 -0.57
C GLU A 15 -1.70 -18.69 0.84
N LEU A 16 -0.46 -18.22 0.97
CA LEU A 16 0.13 -17.85 2.26
C LEU A 16 -0.69 -16.76 2.96
N ILE A 17 -1.00 -15.67 2.26
CA ILE A 17 -1.77 -14.54 2.82
C ILE A 17 -3.13 -15.00 3.32
N LEU A 18 -3.86 -15.76 2.48
CA LEU A 18 -5.19 -16.25 2.83
C LEU A 18 -5.16 -17.28 3.97
N ARG A 19 -4.16 -18.16 4.00
CA ARG A 19 -3.97 -19.12 5.09
C ARG A 19 -3.70 -18.43 6.42
N VAL A 20 -2.82 -17.41 6.43
CA VAL A 20 -2.57 -16.61 7.63
C VAL A 20 -3.85 -15.94 8.09
N ALA A 21 -4.53 -15.24 7.20
CA ALA A 21 -5.78 -14.56 7.52
C ALA A 21 -6.87 -15.53 8.03
N ALA A 22 -6.99 -16.70 7.42
CA ALA A 22 -7.98 -17.72 7.83
C ALA A 22 -7.70 -18.25 9.24
N GLY A 23 -6.41 -18.42 9.60
CA GLY A 23 -5.98 -18.91 10.90
C GLY A 23 -6.07 -17.88 12.03
N GLU A 24 -6.16 -16.59 11.73
CA GLU A 24 -6.22 -15.52 12.73
C GLU A 24 -7.68 -15.20 13.10
N GLU A 25 -8.12 -15.59 14.30
CA GLU A 25 -9.51 -15.35 14.76
C GLU A 25 -9.88 -13.85 14.81
N ASN A 26 -8.88 -12.98 15.02
CA ASN A 26 -9.04 -11.54 15.09
C ASN A 26 -9.36 -10.91 13.71
N VAL A 27 -8.96 -11.57 12.62
CA VAL A 27 -9.23 -11.10 11.25
C VAL A 27 -10.69 -11.37 10.87
N ARG A 28 -11.38 -10.34 10.41
CA ARG A 28 -12.79 -10.36 9.96
C ARG A 28 -12.92 -10.42 8.46
N ALA A 29 -12.13 -9.62 7.75
CA ALA A 29 -12.12 -9.57 6.29
C ALA A 29 -10.72 -9.25 5.78
N VAL A 30 -10.46 -9.59 4.52
CA VAL A 30 -9.20 -9.33 3.81
C VAL A 30 -9.49 -8.70 2.47
N TRP A 31 -8.81 -7.61 2.21
CA TRP A 31 -8.84 -6.91 0.94
C TRP A 31 -7.45 -6.88 0.30
N MET A 32 -7.42 -6.85 -1.02
CA MET A 32 -6.22 -6.53 -1.80
C MET A 32 -6.52 -5.29 -2.62
N SER A 33 -5.62 -4.31 -2.58
CA SER A 33 -5.67 -3.08 -3.38
C SER A 33 -4.50 -3.00 -4.36
N GLY A 34 -4.23 -1.82 -4.86
CA GLY A 34 -3.05 -1.54 -5.69
C GLY A 34 -3.07 -2.19 -7.07
N SER A 35 -1.89 -2.38 -7.62
CA SER A 35 -1.71 -2.82 -9.00
C SER A 35 -2.23 -4.23 -9.26
N ARG A 36 -2.15 -5.14 -8.27
CA ARG A 36 -2.67 -6.51 -8.40
C ARG A 36 -4.19 -6.60 -8.37
N ALA A 37 -4.85 -5.62 -7.78
CA ALA A 37 -6.31 -5.52 -7.81
C ALA A 37 -6.83 -4.85 -9.09
N ASN A 38 -5.95 -4.18 -9.84
CA ASN A 38 -6.32 -3.48 -11.06
C ASN A 38 -6.12 -4.38 -12.29
N PRO A 39 -7.20 -4.86 -12.98
CA PRO A 39 -7.07 -5.74 -14.14
C PRO A 39 -6.41 -5.08 -15.35
N ASP A 40 -6.28 -3.76 -15.32
CA ASP A 40 -5.68 -2.98 -16.38
C ASP A 40 -4.21 -2.63 -16.12
N ALA A 41 -3.69 -2.95 -14.93
CA ALA A 41 -2.28 -2.78 -14.63
C ALA A 41 -1.45 -3.84 -15.38
N PRO A 42 -0.32 -3.46 -15.97
CA PRO A 42 0.58 -4.43 -16.56
C PRO A 42 1.12 -5.37 -15.48
N MET A 43 1.08 -6.66 -15.76
CA MET A 43 1.68 -7.68 -14.89
C MET A 43 3.20 -7.63 -15.02
N ASP A 44 3.89 -7.46 -13.90
CA ASP A 44 5.36 -7.51 -13.86
C ASP A 44 5.86 -8.19 -12.56
N PRO A 45 7.14 -8.58 -12.50
CA PRO A 45 7.69 -9.26 -11.34
C PRO A 45 7.95 -8.34 -10.13
N TRP A 46 7.71 -7.05 -10.25
CA TRP A 46 7.97 -6.04 -9.23
C TRP A 46 6.72 -5.65 -8.44
N GLN A 47 5.55 -6.15 -8.87
CA GLN A 47 4.29 -5.89 -8.18
C GLN A 47 4.33 -6.44 -6.75
N ASP A 48 4.07 -5.60 -5.77
CA ASP A 48 3.86 -5.96 -4.37
C ASP A 48 2.42 -6.48 -4.11
N PHE A 49 2.19 -6.93 -2.90
CA PHE A 49 0.86 -7.36 -2.43
C PHE A 49 0.38 -6.33 -1.42
N ASP A 50 -0.48 -5.41 -1.87
CA ASP A 50 -1.13 -4.41 -1.03
C ASP A 50 -2.33 -5.05 -0.33
N ILE A 51 -2.15 -5.47 0.92
CA ILE A 51 -3.12 -6.28 1.66
C ILE A 51 -3.65 -5.50 2.86
N VAL A 52 -4.95 -5.55 3.06
CA VAL A 52 -5.61 -5.00 4.23
C VAL A 52 -6.27 -6.12 5.03
N PHE A 53 -5.88 -6.28 6.28
CA PHE A 53 -6.57 -7.11 7.26
C PHE A 53 -7.49 -6.22 8.09
N GLN A 54 -8.79 -6.35 7.88
CA GLN A 54 -9.76 -5.79 8.81
C GLN A 54 -9.84 -6.71 10.02
N VAL A 55 -9.57 -6.16 11.20
CA VAL A 55 -9.50 -6.90 12.46
C VAL A 55 -10.53 -6.40 13.47
N ARG A 56 -10.69 -7.12 14.59
CA ARG A 56 -11.51 -6.68 15.73
C ARG A 56 -10.75 -5.75 16.66
N ASP A 57 -9.43 -6.00 16.82
CA ASP A 57 -8.53 -5.24 17.68
C ASP A 57 -7.15 -5.20 17.02
N VAL A 58 -6.63 -4.00 16.79
CA VAL A 58 -5.31 -3.78 16.17
C VAL A 58 -4.15 -3.96 17.14
N LYS A 59 -4.37 -3.78 18.44
CA LYS A 59 -3.31 -3.75 19.46
C LYS A 59 -2.43 -4.99 19.51
N PRO A 60 -2.92 -6.24 19.32
CA PRO A 60 -2.07 -7.44 19.34
C PRO A 60 -0.99 -7.45 18.25
N TYR A 61 -1.15 -6.63 17.22
CA TYR A 61 -0.21 -6.57 16.10
C TYR A 61 0.84 -5.47 16.26
N TRP A 62 0.64 -4.52 17.19
CA TRP A 62 1.57 -3.41 17.37
C TRP A 62 2.92 -3.91 17.88
N ASP A 63 4.00 -3.55 17.14
CA ASP A 63 5.38 -3.93 17.44
C ASP A 63 5.62 -5.44 17.66
N ASN A 64 4.77 -6.28 17.04
CA ASN A 64 4.83 -7.73 17.17
C ASN A 64 5.53 -8.37 15.96
N ASP A 65 6.85 -8.28 15.91
CA ASP A 65 7.66 -8.88 14.85
C ASP A 65 7.59 -10.41 14.87
N ALA A 66 7.46 -11.00 16.06
CA ALA A 66 7.36 -12.46 16.23
C ALA A 66 6.14 -13.01 15.48
N TRP A 67 4.99 -12.32 15.53
CA TRP A 67 3.79 -12.71 14.79
C TRP A 67 4.06 -12.76 13.27
N ILE A 68 4.78 -11.77 12.74
CA ILE A 68 5.14 -11.73 11.32
C ILE A 68 6.06 -12.92 10.97
N GLU A 69 7.14 -13.12 11.75
CA GLU A 69 8.10 -14.20 11.46
C GLU A 69 7.44 -15.59 11.52
N GLU A 70 6.53 -15.81 12.46
CA GLU A 70 5.82 -17.07 12.64
C GLU A 70 4.81 -17.35 11.52
N ARG A 71 4.12 -16.32 11.01
CA ARG A 71 3.02 -16.48 10.05
C ARG A 71 3.45 -16.35 8.61
N PHE A 72 4.26 -15.37 8.29
CA PHE A 72 4.70 -15.06 6.92
C PHE A 72 6.12 -15.53 6.61
N GLY A 73 6.89 -15.88 7.64
CA GLY A 73 8.32 -16.13 7.56
C GLY A 73 9.12 -14.85 7.77
N LYS A 74 10.43 -15.01 7.95
CA LYS A 74 11.33 -13.91 8.28
C LYS A 74 11.57 -12.98 7.09
N PRO A 75 11.17 -11.69 7.16
CA PRO A 75 11.51 -10.70 6.14
C PRO A 75 13.03 -10.45 6.10
N ALA A 76 13.55 -10.16 4.91
CA ALA A 76 14.90 -9.63 4.74
C ALA A 76 14.99 -8.16 5.18
N LEU A 77 13.90 -7.42 4.97
CA LEU A 77 13.72 -6.03 5.41
C LEU A 77 12.27 -5.84 5.84
N MET A 78 12.08 -5.14 6.95
CA MET A 78 10.75 -4.78 7.44
C MET A 78 10.74 -3.33 7.93
N GLN A 79 9.69 -2.59 7.60
CA GLN A 79 9.43 -1.25 8.09
C GLN A 79 8.03 -1.20 8.73
N LYS A 80 7.92 -0.48 9.84
CA LYS A 80 6.67 -0.24 10.58
C LYS A 80 6.50 1.26 10.76
N PRO A 81 5.87 1.96 9.80
CA PRO A 81 5.82 3.43 9.77
C PRO A 81 5.28 4.03 11.08
N GLU A 82 4.23 3.44 11.68
CA GLU A 82 3.59 3.92 12.90
C GLU A 82 4.48 3.83 14.14
N SER A 83 5.52 2.97 14.11
CA SER A 83 6.50 2.82 15.19
C SER A 83 7.78 3.60 14.94
N MET A 84 7.87 4.34 13.82
CA MET A 84 9.05 5.12 13.46
C MET A 84 8.91 6.58 13.89
N ASN A 85 9.97 7.13 14.50
CA ASN A 85 10.02 8.56 14.83
C ASN A 85 10.27 9.45 13.60
N LEU A 86 10.66 8.87 12.46
CA LEU A 86 10.96 9.62 11.24
C LEU A 86 9.68 10.13 10.56
N ILE A 87 8.63 9.33 10.58
CA ILE A 87 7.32 9.66 10.02
C ILE A 87 6.35 9.61 11.19
N PRO A 88 5.84 10.76 11.66
CA PRO A 88 4.84 10.75 12.73
C PRO A 88 3.63 9.92 12.30
N PRO A 89 3.08 9.08 13.19
CA PRO A 89 1.83 8.38 12.92
C PRO A 89 0.74 9.38 12.57
N ASP A 90 -0.05 9.09 11.55
CA ASP A 90 -1.17 9.95 11.15
C ASP A 90 -2.34 9.90 12.12
N GLY A 91 -2.30 8.98 13.09
CA GLY A 91 -3.32 8.83 14.12
C GLY A 91 -4.61 8.21 13.61
N ASP A 92 -4.60 7.64 12.44
CA ASP A 92 -5.77 7.06 11.78
C ASP A 92 -6.20 5.70 12.36
N GLY A 93 -5.40 5.13 13.29
CA GLY A 93 -5.67 3.87 13.98
C GLY A 93 -5.30 2.62 13.17
N ASN A 94 -4.65 2.79 12.04
CA ASN A 94 -4.08 1.68 11.28
C ASN A 94 -2.70 1.30 11.81
N TYR A 95 -2.24 0.09 11.48
CA TYR A 95 -0.86 -0.34 11.71
C TYR A 95 -0.34 -1.08 10.47
N VAL A 96 0.82 -0.67 9.96
CA VAL A 96 1.33 -1.17 8.68
C VAL A 96 2.65 -1.91 8.87
N TYR A 97 2.76 -3.05 8.22
CA TYR A 97 3.99 -3.79 8.02
C TYR A 97 4.36 -3.77 6.53
N LEU A 98 5.48 -3.12 6.19
CA LEU A 98 6.07 -3.17 4.87
C LEU A 98 7.16 -4.23 4.88
N MET A 99 6.96 -5.33 4.17
CA MET A 99 7.79 -6.53 4.30
C MET A 99 8.39 -6.93 2.95
N LEU A 100 9.71 -6.94 2.85
CA LEU A 100 10.44 -7.51 1.73
C LEU A 100 11.03 -8.85 2.15
N PHE A 101 10.68 -9.92 1.46
CA PHE A 101 11.16 -11.26 1.76
C PHE A 101 12.45 -11.60 1.00
N PRO A 102 13.24 -12.60 1.49
CA PRO A 102 14.50 -12.98 0.85
C PRO A 102 14.35 -13.48 -0.59
N ASP A 103 13.17 -13.92 -0.98
CA ASP A 103 12.84 -14.38 -2.33
C ASP A 103 12.42 -13.25 -3.28
N GLY A 104 12.47 -11.99 -2.83
CA GLY A 104 12.12 -10.80 -3.61
C GLY A 104 10.64 -10.42 -3.58
N ASN A 105 9.76 -11.24 -3.00
CA ASN A 105 8.36 -10.88 -2.82
C ASN A 105 8.20 -9.78 -1.76
N ARG A 106 7.25 -8.88 -1.97
CA ARG A 106 6.91 -7.82 -1.03
C ARG A 106 5.43 -7.88 -0.67
N ILE A 107 5.15 -7.72 0.64
CA ILE A 107 3.79 -7.53 1.15
C ILE A 107 3.77 -6.22 1.92
N ASP A 108 2.83 -5.35 1.56
CA ASP A 108 2.46 -4.16 2.31
C ASP A 108 1.15 -4.48 3.02
N LEU A 109 1.26 -4.84 4.32
CA LEU A 109 0.14 -5.30 5.12
C LEU A 109 -0.36 -4.18 6.03
N CYS A 110 -1.53 -3.64 5.71
CA CYS A 110 -2.26 -2.73 6.59
C CYS A 110 -3.21 -3.52 7.49
N ILE A 111 -3.16 -3.25 8.78
CA ILE A 111 -4.07 -3.81 9.78
C ILE A 111 -4.94 -2.68 10.33
N THR A 112 -6.27 -2.85 10.27
CA THR A 112 -7.22 -1.80 10.63
C THR A 112 -8.47 -2.36 11.28
N GLU A 113 -9.06 -1.60 12.21
CA GLU A 113 -10.39 -1.87 12.77
C GLU A 113 -11.51 -1.26 11.91
N LYS A 114 -11.15 -0.34 11.00
CA LYS A 114 -12.12 0.37 10.17
C LYS A 114 -12.75 -0.59 9.16
N PRO A 115 -14.07 -0.47 8.94
CA PRO A 115 -14.71 -1.16 7.84
C PRO A 115 -14.16 -0.64 6.50
N TYR A 116 -14.15 -1.53 5.50
CA TYR A 116 -13.83 -1.08 4.15
C TYR A 116 -14.91 -0.11 3.66
N GLU A 117 -14.48 1.04 3.19
CA GLU A 117 -15.34 2.02 2.53
C GLU A 117 -15.11 1.96 1.02
N GLU A 118 -16.19 1.94 0.25
CA GLU A 118 -16.08 1.99 -1.20
C GLU A 118 -15.34 3.25 -1.64
N SER A 119 -14.33 3.06 -2.46
CA SER A 119 -13.55 4.13 -3.06
C SER A 119 -13.42 3.91 -4.56
N ASP A 120 -12.93 4.92 -5.27
CA ASP A 120 -12.60 4.77 -6.70
C ASP A 120 -11.34 3.91 -6.91
N GLU A 121 -10.62 3.56 -5.85
CA GLU A 121 -9.43 2.72 -5.92
C GLU A 121 -9.82 1.25 -6.14
N PRO A 122 -9.20 0.56 -7.11
CA PRO A 122 -9.42 -0.86 -7.31
C PRO A 122 -9.06 -1.67 -6.05
N ALA A 123 -10.02 -2.47 -5.56
CA ALA A 123 -9.79 -3.40 -4.47
C ALA A 123 -10.56 -4.70 -4.70
N LEU A 124 -10.05 -5.80 -4.19
CA LEU A 124 -10.65 -7.12 -4.26
C LEU A 124 -10.92 -7.64 -2.85
N LEU A 125 -12.15 -8.04 -2.58
CA LEU A 125 -12.48 -8.79 -1.37
C LEU A 125 -11.96 -10.22 -1.51
N LEU A 126 -10.94 -10.59 -0.72
CA LEU A 126 -10.33 -11.92 -0.75
C LEU A 126 -10.95 -12.87 0.26
N LEU A 127 -11.35 -12.37 1.43
CA LEU A 127 -11.92 -13.15 2.52
C LEU A 127 -12.93 -12.29 3.30
N ASP A 128 -14.10 -12.84 3.60
CA ASP A 128 -15.07 -12.27 4.53
C ASP A 128 -15.56 -13.35 5.49
N LYS A 129 -15.05 -13.33 6.72
CA LYS A 129 -15.45 -14.27 7.77
C LYS A 129 -16.72 -13.84 8.50
N ALA A 130 -17.01 -12.54 8.46
CA ALA A 130 -18.13 -11.96 9.17
C ALA A 130 -19.42 -11.91 8.33
N GLY A 131 -19.31 -12.11 7.01
CA GLY A 131 -20.42 -11.94 6.07
C GLY A 131 -20.93 -10.49 6.03
N ALA A 132 -20.03 -9.54 6.33
CA ALA A 132 -20.39 -8.12 6.44
C ALA A 132 -20.43 -7.42 5.07
N TYR A 133 -19.79 -8.00 4.08
CA TYR A 133 -19.71 -7.49 2.72
C TYR A 133 -20.52 -8.37 1.77
N SER A 134 -21.19 -7.78 0.81
CA SER A 134 -22.06 -8.53 -0.09
C SER A 134 -21.29 -9.62 -0.87
N SER A 135 -21.93 -10.75 -1.05
CA SER A 135 -21.41 -12.08 -1.30
C SER A 135 -20.71 -12.36 -2.63
N GLU A 136 -20.33 -11.38 -3.40
CA GLU A 136 -19.54 -11.62 -4.61
C GLU A 136 -18.05 -11.56 -4.28
N LYS A 137 -17.52 -12.70 -3.79
CA LYS A 137 -16.07 -12.89 -3.70
C LYS A 137 -15.44 -12.61 -5.06
N GLY A 138 -14.47 -11.72 -5.11
CA GLY A 138 -13.84 -11.30 -6.36
C GLY A 138 -14.64 -10.27 -7.16
N ALA A 139 -15.79 -9.81 -6.66
CA ALA A 139 -16.41 -8.62 -7.19
C ALA A 139 -15.50 -7.44 -6.92
N MET A 140 -14.95 -6.87 -7.96
CA MET A 140 -14.26 -5.60 -7.85
C MET A 140 -15.24 -4.55 -7.39
N PRO A 141 -14.99 -3.83 -6.28
CA PRO A 141 -15.60 -2.53 -6.12
C PRO A 141 -15.30 -1.73 -7.39
N LYS A 142 -16.18 -0.87 -7.77
CA LYS A 142 -16.19 -0.11 -9.05
C LYS A 142 -14.98 0.80 -9.29
N GLY A 143 -13.79 0.44 -8.77
CA GLY A 143 -12.54 1.10 -9.10
C GLY A 143 -12.37 1.08 -10.61
N THR A 144 -12.49 2.22 -11.22
CA THR A 144 -12.31 2.36 -12.66
C THR A 144 -10.89 2.84 -12.94
N LYS A 145 -10.38 2.57 -14.16
CA LYS A 145 -9.15 3.23 -14.67
C LYS A 145 -9.13 4.73 -14.39
N ALA A 146 -10.31 5.34 -14.28
CA ALA A 146 -10.48 6.76 -13.99
C ALA A 146 -9.85 7.22 -12.66
N TYR A 147 -9.64 6.31 -11.68
CA TYR A 147 -8.95 6.66 -10.44
C TYR A 147 -7.53 7.18 -10.70
N TRP A 148 -6.81 6.52 -11.61
CA TRP A 148 -5.42 6.84 -11.94
C TRP A 148 -5.26 7.96 -12.98
N TYR A 149 -6.36 8.40 -13.61
CA TYR A 149 -6.29 9.45 -14.60
C TYR A 149 -6.28 10.83 -13.96
N VAL A 150 -5.38 11.66 -14.43
CA VAL A 150 -5.38 13.08 -14.09
C VAL A 150 -6.72 13.68 -14.50
N LYS A 151 -7.48 14.21 -13.53
CA LYS A 151 -8.76 14.86 -13.79
C LYS A 151 -8.52 16.14 -14.61
N LYS A 152 -9.37 16.38 -15.61
CA LYS A 152 -9.29 17.62 -16.37
C LYS A 152 -9.45 18.82 -15.44
N PRO A 153 -8.47 19.73 -15.35
CA PRO A 153 -8.55 20.87 -14.45
C PRO A 153 -9.64 21.85 -14.88
N THR A 154 -10.17 22.61 -13.95
CA THR A 154 -10.96 23.80 -14.29
C THR A 154 -10.04 24.85 -14.91
N GLN A 155 -10.61 25.79 -15.69
CA GLN A 155 -9.84 26.90 -16.27
C GLN A 155 -9.07 27.69 -15.19
N LYS A 156 -9.71 27.91 -14.03
CA LYS A 156 -9.05 28.60 -12.91
C LYS A 156 -7.88 27.81 -12.38
N LEU A 157 -8.05 26.51 -12.07
CA LEU A 157 -6.98 25.68 -11.57
C LEU A 157 -5.80 25.60 -12.55
N PHE A 158 -6.07 25.47 -13.85
CA PHE A 158 -5.04 25.48 -14.89
C PHE A 158 -4.25 26.79 -14.86
N SER A 159 -4.96 27.93 -14.80
CA SER A 159 -4.31 29.24 -14.75
C SER A 159 -3.48 29.44 -13.48
N ASP A 160 -3.98 28.96 -12.34
CA ASP A 160 -3.27 29.01 -11.05
C ASP A 160 -1.97 28.17 -11.11
N CYS A 161 -2.06 26.95 -11.64
CA CYS A 161 -0.89 26.09 -11.85
C CYS A 161 0.16 26.73 -12.80
N CYS A 162 -0.29 27.32 -13.90
CA CYS A 162 0.61 28.02 -14.81
C CYS A 162 1.30 29.21 -14.11
N ASN A 163 0.53 29.98 -13.33
CA ASN A 163 1.10 31.11 -12.58
C ASN A 163 2.15 30.64 -11.56
N GLU A 164 1.84 29.59 -10.79
CA GLU A 164 2.75 29.00 -9.80
C GLU A 164 4.02 28.47 -10.47
N PHE A 165 3.89 27.75 -11.58
CA PHE A 165 5.04 27.29 -12.36
C PHE A 165 5.99 28.44 -12.72
N HIS A 166 5.45 29.52 -13.29
CA HIS A 166 6.27 30.68 -13.67
C HIS A 166 6.86 31.38 -12.46
N TRP A 167 6.14 31.45 -11.35
CA TRP A 167 6.63 32.00 -10.10
C TRP A 167 7.81 31.20 -9.53
N CYS A 168 7.69 29.89 -9.48
CA CYS A 168 8.75 28.99 -9.01
C CYS A 168 10.00 29.06 -9.89
N MET A 169 9.86 29.25 -11.21
CA MET A 169 11.00 29.37 -12.12
C MET A 169 11.98 30.48 -11.72
N ASN A 170 11.48 31.58 -11.13
CA ASN A 170 12.35 32.63 -10.61
C ASN A 170 13.22 32.14 -9.44
N ASN A 171 12.67 31.30 -8.56
CA ASN A 171 13.43 30.72 -7.44
C ASN A 171 14.44 29.68 -7.95
N VAL A 172 14.07 28.89 -8.96
CA VAL A 172 15.01 27.96 -9.60
C VAL A 172 16.19 28.73 -10.21
N ALA A 173 15.95 29.82 -10.93
CA ALA A 173 16.99 30.65 -11.50
C ALA A 173 17.93 31.26 -10.40
N LYS A 174 17.36 31.69 -9.29
CA LYS A 174 18.16 32.15 -8.12
C LYS A 174 19.03 31.04 -7.54
N GLY A 175 18.49 29.85 -7.39
CA GLY A 175 19.23 28.69 -6.89
C GLY A 175 20.40 28.33 -7.79
N ILE A 176 20.20 28.32 -9.10
CA ILE A 176 21.26 28.09 -10.09
C ILE A 176 22.33 29.20 -10.01
N ALA A 177 21.92 30.48 -9.98
CA ALA A 177 22.83 31.61 -9.95
C ALA A 177 23.68 31.66 -8.67
N ARG A 178 23.23 31.05 -7.58
CA ARG A 178 23.89 30.99 -6.28
C ARG A 178 24.64 29.69 -6.02
N ASP A 179 24.62 28.75 -6.97
CA ASP A 179 25.16 27.39 -6.79
C ASP A 179 24.47 26.63 -5.63
N GLU A 180 23.17 26.89 -5.42
CA GLU A 180 22.34 26.29 -4.38
C GLU A 180 21.41 25.23 -4.98
N LEU A 181 21.97 24.13 -5.49
CA LEU A 181 21.20 23.09 -6.19
C LEU A 181 20.03 22.55 -5.35
N SER A 182 20.27 22.28 -4.06
CA SER A 182 19.23 21.78 -3.15
C SER A 182 18.06 22.76 -2.98
N TYR A 183 18.30 24.06 -3.05
CA TYR A 183 17.25 25.07 -3.03
C TYR A 183 16.46 25.06 -4.35
N ALA A 184 17.17 25.02 -5.49
CA ALA A 184 16.53 24.97 -6.81
C ALA A 184 15.63 23.73 -6.99
N MET A 185 16.06 22.57 -6.47
CA MET A 185 15.32 21.30 -6.59
C MET A 185 14.10 21.20 -5.67
N LYS A 186 13.94 22.08 -4.69
CA LYS A 186 12.78 22.11 -3.78
C LYS A 186 11.62 22.97 -4.27
N GLN A 187 11.79 23.64 -5.38
CA GLN A 187 10.75 24.45 -5.99
C GLN A 187 9.88 23.59 -6.92
#